data_2476388c49d9c588b89570d5f35a7475
#
_entry.id   2476388c49d9c588b89570d5f35a7475
#
_cell.length_a   1.000
_cell.length_b   1.000
_cell.length_c   1.000
_cell.angle_alpha   90.00
_cell.angle_beta   90.00
_cell.angle_gamma   90.00
#
_symmetry.space_group_name_H-M   'P 1'
#
loop_
_entity.id
_entity.type
_entity.pdbx_description
1 polymer ?
#
loop_
_entity_poly.entity_id
_entity_poly.type
_entity_poly.pdbx_seq_one_letter_code
_entity_poly.pdbx_strand_id
1 'polypeptide(L)'
;TLLVFILGFILVCLNIKKIFANKKTILWPLIVSLIIIVLSVLFFEIPLIETKMAAEYEVFRYGKMYSRTSVMGHALNPLQLLFRNADGTDSSMYFCIGLPILIGLILTLFYYKKNKDKELYKYFLFVGVISLISSTFIFPWIMMPSIILMIQFPWRLLEIVIFALAIIVGINFSSLINSFNKKWIRYGIISLIILISSGYALTFTKNIEYKVADNNLFLEEEIIDTKYEVSRYSSFLEYWPQKAVRNIDYINTRNQKVLITNGNAKISNESKVNGVLDFDIDNTQKDTTLELPYLYYKGYVVSFTDNNGNKKVIDCYENEMGLVSIKLESGDTGHIEVKYEMTKLHKICLCISLTTMTMYIGYLALNFIKKRKI
;
A
#
# COMPACT_ATOMS: atom_id res chain seq x y z
N THR A 1 0.35 -7.35 3.49
CA THR A 1 1.57 -7.93 4.12
C THR A 1 1.24 -8.53 5.50
N LEU A 2 0.64 -7.76 6.44
CA LEU A 2 0.27 -8.24 7.79
C LEU A 2 -0.58 -9.52 7.74
N LEU A 3 -1.54 -9.59 6.83
CA LEU A 3 -2.45 -10.74 6.69
C LEU A 3 -1.71 -12.01 6.26
N VAL A 4 -0.74 -11.91 5.38
CA VAL A 4 0.11 -13.05 4.98
C VAL A 4 0.96 -13.55 6.15
N PHE A 5 1.49 -12.63 6.97
CA PHE A 5 2.21 -12.99 8.19
C PHE A 5 1.31 -13.72 9.20
N ILE A 6 0.09 -13.24 9.42
CA ILE A 6 -0.88 -13.89 10.32
C ILE A 6 -1.18 -15.31 9.85
N LEU A 7 -1.47 -15.51 8.56
CA LEU A 7 -1.73 -16.82 7.98
C LEU A 7 -0.52 -17.74 8.10
N GLY A 8 0.67 -17.24 7.76
CA GLY A 8 1.93 -17.98 7.90
C GLY A 8 2.19 -18.38 9.35
N PHE A 9 1.97 -17.46 10.30
CA PHE A 9 2.11 -17.73 11.72
C PHE A 9 1.15 -18.82 12.21
N ILE A 10 -0.12 -18.74 11.83
CA ILE A 10 -1.12 -19.78 12.15
C ILE A 10 -0.68 -21.14 11.61
N LEU A 11 -0.21 -21.20 10.35
CA LEU A 11 0.29 -22.44 9.75
C LEU A 11 1.48 -23.03 10.50
N VAL A 12 2.42 -22.18 10.90
CA VAL A 12 3.58 -22.60 11.71
C VAL A 12 3.12 -23.14 13.06
N CYS A 13 2.24 -22.43 13.76
CA CYS A 13 1.71 -22.87 15.06
C CYS A 13 0.99 -24.23 14.97
N LEU A 14 0.15 -24.42 13.96
CA LEU A 14 -0.59 -25.68 13.78
C LEU A 14 0.34 -26.86 13.44
N ASN A 15 1.50 -26.62 12.84
CA ASN A 15 2.44 -27.64 12.41
C ASN A 15 3.73 -27.66 13.23
N ILE A 16 3.79 -26.98 14.37
CA ILE A 16 5.03 -26.75 15.14
C ILE A 16 5.76 -28.04 15.48
N LYS A 17 5.07 -29.07 15.93
CA LYS A 17 5.64 -30.39 16.26
C LYS A 17 6.26 -31.04 15.02
N LYS A 18 5.59 -30.99 13.87
CA LYS A 18 6.05 -31.54 12.60
C LYS A 18 7.28 -30.80 12.06
N ILE A 19 7.30 -29.47 12.23
CA ILE A 19 8.41 -28.60 11.82
C ILE A 19 9.68 -28.95 12.61
N PHE A 20 9.58 -29.03 13.94
CA PHE A 20 10.73 -29.36 14.79
C PHE A 20 11.21 -30.81 14.68
N ALA A 21 10.31 -31.75 14.37
CA ALA A 21 10.68 -33.14 14.09
C ALA A 21 11.45 -33.30 12.78
N ASN A 22 11.23 -32.41 11.79
CA ASN A 22 11.79 -32.50 10.45
C ASN A 22 12.70 -31.26 10.15
N LYS A 23 13.72 -31.06 10.97
CA LYS A 23 14.58 -29.86 10.90
C LYS A 23 15.18 -29.61 9.52
N LYS A 24 15.76 -30.62 8.87
CA LYS A 24 16.43 -30.45 7.56
C LYS A 24 15.44 -30.22 6.42
N THR A 25 14.29 -30.87 6.44
CA THR A 25 13.34 -30.88 5.32
C THR A 25 12.25 -29.81 5.43
N ILE A 26 12.00 -29.28 6.62
CA ILE A 26 10.96 -28.28 6.85
C ILE A 26 11.50 -27.02 7.52
N LEU A 27 12.19 -27.14 8.68
CA LEU A 27 12.62 -25.97 9.45
C LEU A 27 13.61 -25.08 8.70
N TRP A 28 14.68 -25.68 8.16
CA TRP A 28 15.69 -24.92 7.43
C TRP A 28 15.15 -24.24 6.15
N PRO A 29 14.39 -24.94 5.27
CA PRO A 29 13.75 -24.27 4.16
C PRO A 29 12.79 -23.15 4.58
N LEU A 30 12.07 -23.30 5.70
CA LEU A 30 11.19 -22.26 6.23
C LEU A 30 11.99 -21.02 6.66
N ILE A 31 13.10 -21.19 7.38
CA ILE A 31 13.99 -20.09 7.79
C ILE A 31 14.55 -19.37 6.56
N VAL A 32 15.07 -20.13 5.58
CA VAL A 32 15.61 -19.56 4.35
C VAL A 32 14.53 -18.78 3.59
N SER A 33 13.32 -19.33 3.49
CA SER A 33 12.20 -18.64 2.84
C SER A 33 11.85 -17.34 3.57
N LEU A 34 11.84 -17.33 4.90
CA LEU A 34 11.59 -16.14 5.69
C LEU A 34 12.66 -15.06 5.44
N ILE A 35 13.94 -15.45 5.41
CA ILE A 35 15.03 -14.53 5.09
C ILE A 35 14.85 -13.93 3.70
N ILE A 36 14.54 -14.75 2.69
CA ILE A 36 14.30 -14.28 1.32
C ILE A 36 13.14 -13.30 1.29
N ILE A 37 12.02 -13.57 1.97
CA ILE A 37 10.87 -12.68 2.05
C ILE A 37 11.29 -11.34 2.68
N VAL A 38 11.96 -11.37 3.84
CA VAL A 38 12.41 -10.15 4.53
C VAL A 38 13.33 -9.32 3.62
N LEU A 39 14.35 -9.95 3.02
CA LEU A 39 15.26 -9.25 2.12
C LEU A 39 14.55 -8.69 0.88
N SER A 40 13.55 -9.38 0.35
CA SER A 40 12.80 -8.93 -0.82
C SER A 40 11.93 -7.72 -0.57
N VAL A 41 11.49 -7.46 0.68
CA VAL A 41 10.63 -6.32 1.04
C VAL A 41 11.39 -5.15 1.66
N LEU A 42 12.70 -5.26 1.87
CA LEU A 42 13.51 -4.19 2.48
C LEU A 42 13.38 -2.85 1.76
N PHE A 43 13.24 -2.86 0.43
CA PHE A 43 13.07 -1.65 -0.39
C PHE A 43 11.85 -0.81 0.01
N PHE A 44 10.88 -1.40 0.65
CA PHE A 44 9.65 -0.73 1.12
C PHE A 44 9.68 -0.47 2.62
N GLU A 45 9.99 -1.49 3.42
CA GLU A 45 9.88 -1.42 4.89
C GLU A 45 10.90 -0.47 5.51
N ILE A 46 12.15 -0.50 5.05
CA ILE A 46 13.21 0.34 5.64
C ILE A 46 13.01 1.84 5.33
N PRO A 47 12.72 2.25 4.07
CA PRO A 47 12.37 3.64 3.79
C PRO A 47 11.13 4.13 4.55
N LEU A 48 10.14 3.26 4.76
CA LEU A 48 8.97 3.60 5.58
C LEU A 48 9.36 3.91 7.03
N ILE A 49 10.24 3.07 7.61
CA ILE A 49 10.78 3.31 8.96
C ILE A 49 11.61 4.60 9.00
N GLU A 50 12.48 4.79 8.00
CA GLU A 50 13.30 6.00 7.87
C GLU A 50 12.44 7.27 7.83
N THR A 51 11.38 7.26 7.01
CA THR A 51 10.42 8.36 6.90
C THR A 51 9.71 8.61 8.23
N LYS A 52 9.23 7.54 8.89
CA LYS A 52 8.57 7.62 10.20
C LYS A 52 9.48 8.22 11.29
N MET A 53 10.78 7.99 11.21
CA MET A 53 11.75 8.52 12.19
C MET A 53 12.17 9.96 11.88
N ALA A 54 11.94 10.44 10.66
CA ALA A 54 12.39 11.76 10.22
C ALA A 54 11.43 12.89 10.62
N ALA A 55 10.13 12.62 10.69
CA ALA A 55 9.11 13.59 11.08
C ALA A 55 7.89 12.89 11.70
N GLU A 56 7.07 13.65 12.40
CA GLU A 56 5.77 13.18 12.89
C GLU A 56 4.73 13.37 11.80
N TYR A 57 4.12 12.26 11.35
CA TYR A 57 3.04 12.28 10.36
C TYR A 57 1.68 12.06 11.00
N GLU A 58 0.64 12.67 10.41
CA GLU A 58 -0.71 12.66 10.99
C GLU A 58 -1.27 11.22 11.09
N VAL A 59 -0.93 10.32 10.20
CA VAL A 59 -1.32 8.90 10.26
C VAL A 59 -0.93 8.23 11.59
N PHE A 60 0.18 8.64 12.22
CA PHE A 60 0.62 8.08 13.50
C PHE A 60 -0.06 8.73 14.71
N ARG A 61 -0.63 9.93 14.55
CA ARG A 61 -1.43 10.60 15.56
C ARG A 61 -2.82 10.01 15.72
N TYR A 62 -3.39 9.51 14.64
CA TYR A 62 -4.73 8.92 14.64
C TYR A 62 -4.78 7.55 15.35
N GLY A 63 -4.26 7.47 16.59
CA GLY A 63 -4.60 6.35 17.48
C GLY A 63 -6.11 6.13 17.64
N LYS A 64 -6.93 7.12 17.28
CA LYS A 64 -8.39 7.00 17.17
C LYS A 64 -8.83 6.13 15.99
N MET A 65 -8.09 6.06 14.88
CA MET A 65 -8.43 5.17 13.75
C MET A 65 -8.34 3.69 14.11
N TYR A 66 -7.54 3.36 15.12
CA TYR A 66 -7.42 2.01 15.67
C TYR A 66 -8.31 1.81 16.90
N SER A 67 -9.26 2.72 17.16
CA SER A 67 -10.22 2.53 18.24
C SER A 67 -11.17 1.39 17.90
N ARG A 68 -11.63 0.65 18.92
CA ARG A 68 -12.55 -0.48 18.75
C ARG A 68 -13.83 -0.08 18.02
N THR A 69 -14.36 1.10 18.32
CA THR A 69 -15.57 1.63 17.70
C THR A 69 -15.33 2.01 16.24
N SER A 70 -14.18 2.61 15.91
CA SER A 70 -13.83 2.93 14.53
C SER A 70 -13.67 1.67 13.68
N VAL A 71 -12.89 0.68 14.16
CA VAL A 71 -12.72 -0.59 13.44
C VAL A 71 -14.04 -1.31 13.24
N MET A 72 -14.90 -1.34 14.27
CA MET A 72 -16.24 -1.94 14.15
C MET A 72 -17.12 -1.19 13.14
N GLY A 73 -17.03 0.14 13.09
CA GLY A 73 -17.77 0.97 12.13
C GLY A 73 -17.37 0.73 10.66
N HIS A 74 -16.19 0.17 10.43
CA HIS A 74 -15.72 -0.22 9.09
C HIS A 74 -15.94 -1.72 8.78
N ALA A 75 -16.57 -2.47 9.70
CA ALA A 75 -16.92 -3.87 9.47
C ALA A 75 -18.17 -3.96 8.58
N LEU A 76 -18.15 -4.95 7.70
CA LEU A 76 -19.21 -5.11 6.69
C LEU A 76 -20.51 -5.65 7.28
N ASN A 77 -21.63 -5.24 6.69
CA ASN A 77 -22.89 -5.96 6.90
C ASN A 77 -22.78 -7.32 6.16
N PRO A 78 -23.16 -8.45 6.79
CA PRO A 78 -23.16 -9.75 6.14
C PRO A 78 -23.93 -9.82 4.83
N LEU A 79 -24.98 -9.02 4.66
CA LEU A 79 -25.76 -8.96 3.42
C LEU A 79 -24.96 -8.28 2.28
N GLN A 80 -24.04 -7.36 2.59
CA GLN A 80 -23.16 -6.74 1.59
C GLN A 80 -22.21 -7.76 0.95
N LEU A 81 -21.85 -8.81 1.68
CA LEU A 81 -20.99 -9.89 1.15
C LEU A 81 -21.68 -10.69 0.04
N LEU A 82 -23.00 -10.71 0.03
CA LEU A 82 -23.82 -11.46 -0.93
C LEU A 82 -24.38 -10.58 -2.03
N PHE A 83 -24.81 -9.38 -1.67
CA PHE A 83 -25.56 -8.49 -2.54
C PHE A 83 -24.95 -7.09 -2.54
N ARG A 84 -24.73 -6.56 -3.72
CA ARG A 84 -24.34 -5.17 -3.93
C ARG A 84 -25.45 -4.25 -3.36
N ASN A 85 -25.06 -3.21 -2.62
CA ASN A 85 -25.98 -2.21 -2.08
C ASN A 85 -27.06 -2.78 -1.13
N ALA A 86 -26.76 -3.85 -0.39
CA ALA A 86 -27.72 -4.44 0.56
C ALA A 86 -28.11 -3.48 1.70
N ASP A 87 -27.32 -2.43 1.94
CA ASP A 87 -27.53 -1.40 2.95
C ASP A 87 -28.19 -0.12 2.40
N GLY A 88 -28.46 -0.07 1.09
CA GLY A 88 -29.05 1.11 0.43
C GLY A 88 -28.09 2.31 0.33
N THR A 89 -26.82 2.14 0.70
CA THR A 89 -25.82 3.19 0.55
C THR A 89 -25.14 3.11 -0.81
N ASP A 90 -25.04 4.24 -1.50
CA ASP A 90 -24.27 4.39 -2.74
C ASP A 90 -22.77 4.51 -2.39
N SER A 91 -22.20 3.46 -1.80
CA SER A 91 -20.77 3.46 -1.52
C SER A 91 -19.97 3.24 -2.81
N SER A 92 -18.95 4.04 -3.03
CA SER A 92 -18.01 3.87 -4.16
C SER A 92 -17.19 2.58 -4.07
N MET A 93 -17.24 1.87 -2.94
CA MET A 93 -16.52 0.62 -2.70
C MET A 93 -17.50 -0.54 -2.52
N TYR A 94 -17.40 -1.53 -3.40
CA TYR A 94 -18.24 -2.72 -3.36
C TYR A 94 -17.45 -3.90 -2.79
N PHE A 95 -17.82 -4.33 -1.58
CA PHE A 95 -17.20 -5.44 -0.88
C PHE A 95 -18.11 -6.66 -0.92
N CYS A 96 -17.89 -7.57 -1.87
CA CYS A 96 -18.62 -8.82 -1.95
C CYS A 96 -17.68 -9.99 -2.32
N ILE A 97 -18.09 -11.21 -1.98
CA ILE A 97 -17.30 -12.43 -2.25
C ILE A 97 -17.52 -13.00 -3.65
N GLY A 98 -18.52 -12.49 -4.37
CA GLY A 98 -18.82 -12.92 -5.73
C GLY A 98 -19.64 -14.20 -5.83
N LEU A 99 -20.54 -14.22 -6.81
CA LEU A 99 -21.44 -15.34 -7.07
C LEU A 99 -20.71 -16.67 -7.33
N PRO A 100 -19.59 -16.74 -8.08
CA PRO A 100 -18.87 -17.99 -8.30
C PRO A 100 -18.35 -18.62 -7.01
N ILE A 101 -17.89 -17.82 -6.07
CA ILE A 101 -17.41 -18.31 -4.76
C ILE A 101 -18.58 -18.86 -3.95
N LEU A 102 -19.73 -18.18 -3.94
CA LEU A 102 -20.93 -18.66 -3.26
C LEU A 102 -21.38 -20.02 -3.80
N ILE A 103 -21.52 -20.16 -5.12
CA ILE A 103 -21.89 -21.43 -5.76
C ILE A 103 -20.89 -22.51 -5.39
N GLY A 104 -19.59 -22.21 -5.47
CA GLY A 104 -18.54 -23.17 -5.14
C GLY A 104 -18.54 -23.60 -3.68
N LEU A 105 -18.92 -22.69 -2.75
CA LEU A 105 -19.09 -23.03 -1.33
C LEU A 105 -20.29 -23.97 -1.08
N ILE A 106 -21.39 -23.77 -1.79
CA ILE A 106 -22.55 -24.68 -1.71
C ILE A 106 -22.13 -26.09 -2.12
N LEU A 107 -21.25 -26.23 -3.13
CA LEU A 107 -20.71 -27.52 -3.54
C LEU A 107 -19.87 -28.19 -2.44
N THR A 108 -19.40 -27.48 -1.42
CA THR A 108 -18.71 -28.04 -0.26
C THR A 108 -19.59 -29.09 0.45
N LEU A 109 -20.89 -28.86 0.55
CA LEU A 109 -21.84 -29.78 1.17
C LEU A 109 -21.83 -31.17 0.51
N PHE A 110 -21.58 -31.20 -0.79
CA PHE A 110 -21.62 -32.45 -1.59
C PHE A 110 -20.23 -33.10 -1.75
N TYR A 111 -19.17 -32.30 -1.88
CA TYR A 111 -17.85 -32.79 -2.27
C TYR A 111 -16.83 -32.88 -1.13
N TYR A 112 -17.10 -32.30 0.05
CA TYR A 112 -16.20 -32.35 1.20
C TYR A 112 -15.72 -33.77 1.55
N LYS A 113 -16.67 -34.73 1.61
CA LYS A 113 -16.36 -36.13 1.97
C LYS A 113 -15.54 -36.88 0.92
N LYS A 114 -15.61 -36.46 -0.34
CA LYS A 114 -14.92 -37.08 -1.47
C LYS A 114 -13.50 -36.57 -1.68
N ASN A 115 -13.10 -35.51 -0.99
CA ASN A 115 -11.79 -34.90 -1.18
C ASN A 115 -10.68 -35.74 -0.55
N LYS A 116 -9.57 -35.95 -1.30
CA LYS A 116 -8.42 -36.75 -0.86
C LYS A 116 -7.58 -36.00 0.18
N ASP A 117 -7.35 -34.70 -0.01
CA ASP A 117 -6.52 -33.86 0.86
C ASP A 117 -7.36 -33.15 1.91
N LYS A 118 -7.99 -33.92 2.80
CA LYS A 118 -8.91 -33.39 3.81
C LYS A 118 -8.27 -32.36 4.76
N GLU A 119 -6.98 -32.48 5.06
CA GLU A 119 -6.28 -31.57 5.96
C GLU A 119 -6.13 -30.17 5.34
N LEU A 120 -5.62 -30.09 4.10
CA LEU A 120 -5.48 -28.85 3.35
C LEU A 120 -6.84 -28.18 3.11
N TYR A 121 -7.84 -29.00 2.74
CA TYR A 121 -9.21 -28.52 2.52
C TYR A 121 -9.81 -27.92 3.80
N LYS A 122 -9.71 -28.59 4.93
CA LYS A 122 -10.17 -28.08 6.23
C LYS A 122 -9.49 -26.80 6.61
N TYR A 123 -8.17 -26.72 6.40
CA TYR A 123 -7.39 -25.55 6.70
C TYR A 123 -7.89 -24.32 5.92
N PHE A 124 -8.00 -24.42 4.60
CA PHE A 124 -8.47 -23.29 3.79
C PHE A 124 -9.95 -22.96 4.05
N LEU A 125 -10.77 -23.95 4.30
CA LEU A 125 -12.17 -23.71 4.68
C LEU A 125 -12.25 -22.96 6.02
N PHE A 126 -11.50 -23.39 7.03
CA PHE A 126 -11.45 -22.74 8.34
C PHE A 126 -10.94 -21.29 8.21
N VAL A 127 -9.81 -21.09 7.54
CA VAL A 127 -9.23 -19.77 7.33
C VAL A 127 -10.19 -18.86 6.56
N GLY A 128 -10.80 -19.35 5.49
CA GLY A 128 -11.75 -18.58 4.70
C GLY A 128 -12.99 -18.18 5.49
N VAL A 129 -13.58 -19.12 6.22
CA VAL A 129 -14.79 -18.86 7.01
C VAL A 129 -14.51 -17.93 8.20
N ILE A 130 -13.42 -18.15 8.94
CA ILE A 130 -13.10 -17.27 10.08
C ILE A 130 -12.79 -15.85 9.61
N SER A 131 -12.07 -15.70 8.49
CA SER A 131 -11.79 -14.39 7.90
C SER A 131 -13.05 -13.71 7.38
N LEU A 132 -14.00 -14.50 6.83
CA LEU A 132 -15.29 -13.99 6.36
C LEU A 132 -16.11 -13.44 7.53
N ILE A 133 -16.23 -14.19 8.62
CA ILE A 133 -16.93 -13.73 9.84
C ILE A 133 -16.23 -12.47 10.39
N SER A 134 -14.89 -12.48 10.43
CA SER A 134 -14.10 -11.36 10.95
C SER A 134 -14.16 -10.11 10.07
N SER A 135 -14.51 -10.22 8.79
CA SER A 135 -14.74 -9.05 7.93
C SER A 135 -16.04 -8.30 8.24
N THR A 136 -16.93 -8.91 9.05
CA THR A 136 -18.27 -8.39 9.36
C THR A 136 -18.38 -7.85 10.79
N PHE A 137 -19.46 -7.12 11.06
CA PHE A 137 -19.78 -6.65 12.41
C PHE A 137 -20.22 -7.78 13.39
N ILE A 138 -20.48 -9.00 12.87
CA ILE A 138 -20.77 -10.18 13.72
C ILE A 138 -19.56 -10.56 14.59
N PHE A 139 -18.34 -10.29 14.07
CA PHE A 139 -17.13 -10.53 14.83
C PHE A 139 -17.00 -9.53 15.98
N PRO A 140 -16.64 -9.96 17.20
CA PRO A 140 -16.63 -9.10 18.38
C PRO A 140 -15.44 -8.12 18.42
N TRP A 141 -15.37 -7.20 17.48
CA TRP A 141 -14.28 -6.21 17.34
C TRP A 141 -14.07 -5.39 18.62
N ILE A 142 -15.15 -5.10 19.36
CA ILE A 142 -15.09 -4.33 20.63
C ILE A 142 -14.22 -5.03 21.68
N MET A 143 -14.16 -6.37 21.65
CA MET A 143 -13.42 -7.19 22.62
C MET A 143 -11.96 -7.45 22.22
N MET A 144 -11.54 -7.03 21.02
CA MET A 144 -10.24 -7.35 20.49
C MET A 144 -9.12 -6.54 21.15
N PRO A 145 -7.93 -7.16 21.37
CA PRO A 145 -6.74 -6.46 21.83
C PRO A 145 -6.23 -5.46 20.77
N SER A 146 -5.57 -4.38 21.21
CA SER A 146 -5.15 -3.26 20.36
C SER A 146 -4.29 -3.68 19.16
N ILE A 147 -3.48 -4.75 19.29
CA ILE A 147 -2.66 -5.24 18.19
C ILE A 147 -3.51 -5.75 17.01
N ILE A 148 -4.69 -6.34 17.27
CA ILE A 148 -5.59 -6.82 16.21
C ILE A 148 -6.30 -5.64 15.56
N LEU A 149 -6.52 -4.55 16.28
CA LEU A 149 -7.14 -3.34 15.75
C LEU A 149 -6.25 -2.62 14.72
N MET A 150 -4.95 -2.97 14.62
CA MET A 150 -4.07 -2.47 13.57
C MET A 150 -4.52 -2.84 12.15
N ILE A 151 -5.47 -3.77 12.01
CA ILE A 151 -6.11 -4.07 10.73
C ILE A 151 -6.85 -2.85 10.17
N GLN A 152 -7.30 -1.92 11.04
CA GLN A 152 -8.01 -0.68 10.68
C GLN A 152 -9.39 -0.93 10.03
N PHE A 153 -9.38 -1.69 8.95
CA PHE A 153 -10.52 -1.97 8.10
C PHE A 153 -10.76 -3.48 8.02
N PRO A 154 -11.77 -4.02 8.73
CA PRO A 154 -12.10 -5.44 8.70
C PRO A 154 -12.33 -6.01 7.31
N TRP A 155 -12.84 -5.21 6.38
CA TRP A 155 -13.05 -5.62 4.98
C TRP A 155 -11.76 -6.04 4.25
N ARG A 156 -10.58 -5.62 4.72
CA ARG A 156 -9.29 -6.11 4.19
C ARG A 156 -9.12 -7.63 4.32
N LEU A 157 -9.82 -8.25 5.27
CA LEU A 157 -9.82 -9.71 5.42
C LEU A 157 -10.45 -10.42 4.23
N LEU A 158 -11.23 -9.72 3.38
CA LEU A 158 -11.77 -10.30 2.16
C LEU A 158 -10.68 -10.76 1.18
N GLU A 159 -9.48 -10.20 1.21
CA GLU A 159 -8.34 -10.71 0.43
C GLU A 159 -8.01 -12.16 0.81
N ILE A 160 -7.99 -12.45 2.13
CA ILE A 160 -7.78 -13.81 2.63
C ILE A 160 -8.97 -14.70 2.29
N VAL A 161 -10.19 -14.17 2.45
CA VAL A 161 -11.43 -14.90 2.14
C VAL A 161 -11.41 -15.34 0.69
N ILE A 162 -11.17 -14.42 -0.24
CA ILE A 162 -11.16 -14.71 -1.68
C ILE A 162 -10.10 -15.74 -2.00
N PHE A 163 -8.88 -15.58 -1.47
CA PHE A 163 -7.78 -16.50 -1.71
C PHE A 163 -8.11 -17.92 -1.17
N ALA A 164 -8.49 -18.02 0.10
CA ALA A 164 -8.74 -19.31 0.75
C ALA A 164 -9.96 -20.02 0.15
N LEU A 165 -11.05 -19.29 -0.06
CA LEU A 165 -12.28 -19.86 -0.61
C LEU A 165 -12.16 -20.18 -2.10
N ALA A 166 -11.39 -19.43 -2.89
CA ALA A 166 -11.13 -19.76 -4.28
C ALA A 166 -10.43 -21.13 -4.44
N ILE A 167 -9.53 -21.48 -3.53
CA ILE A 167 -8.90 -22.81 -3.50
C ILE A 167 -9.95 -23.90 -3.25
N ILE A 168 -10.81 -23.72 -2.25
CA ILE A 168 -11.89 -24.66 -1.93
C ILE A 168 -12.85 -24.81 -3.12
N VAL A 169 -13.25 -23.69 -3.69
CA VAL A 169 -14.15 -23.60 -4.84
C VAL A 169 -13.54 -24.30 -6.05
N GLY A 170 -12.25 -24.07 -6.33
CA GLY A 170 -11.52 -24.75 -7.41
C GLY A 170 -11.48 -26.27 -7.25
N ILE A 171 -11.25 -26.76 -6.03
CA ILE A 171 -11.29 -28.20 -5.71
C ILE A 171 -12.71 -28.77 -5.94
N ASN A 172 -13.75 -28.05 -5.49
CA ASN A 172 -15.13 -28.48 -5.63
C ASN A 172 -15.58 -28.50 -7.10
N PHE A 173 -15.27 -27.46 -7.88
CA PHE A 173 -15.55 -27.46 -9.31
C PHE A 173 -14.77 -28.52 -10.07
N SER A 174 -13.51 -28.76 -9.71
CA SER A 174 -12.74 -29.90 -10.28
C SER A 174 -13.43 -31.24 -10.01
N SER A 175 -13.92 -31.44 -8.78
CA SER A 175 -14.65 -32.67 -8.43
C SER A 175 -15.98 -32.79 -9.17
N LEU A 176 -16.71 -31.69 -9.35
CA LEU A 176 -17.94 -31.63 -10.14
C LEU A 176 -17.66 -31.95 -11.60
N ILE A 177 -16.69 -31.29 -12.23
CA ILE A 177 -16.33 -31.49 -13.64
C ILE A 177 -15.92 -32.95 -13.88
N ASN A 178 -15.13 -33.54 -12.97
CA ASN A 178 -14.66 -34.91 -13.09
C ASN A 178 -15.75 -35.96 -12.83
N SER A 179 -16.89 -35.58 -12.25
CA SER A 179 -18.02 -36.50 -12.09
C SER A 179 -18.73 -36.83 -13.40
N PHE A 180 -18.52 -36.07 -14.47
CA PHE A 180 -19.10 -36.30 -15.79
C PHE A 180 -18.14 -37.02 -16.72
N ASN A 181 -18.59 -38.07 -17.37
CA ASN A 181 -17.78 -38.87 -18.33
C ASN A 181 -17.62 -38.19 -19.68
N LYS A 182 -18.64 -37.43 -20.13
CA LYS A 182 -18.64 -36.80 -21.47
C LYS A 182 -17.85 -35.52 -21.49
N LYS A 183 -16.85 -35.40 -22.36
CA LYS A 183 -15.97 -34.24 -22.49
C LYS A 183 -16.74 -32.94 -22.77
N TRP A 184 -17.76 -32.96 -23.62
CA TRP A 184 -18.53 -31.77 -23.96
C TRP A 184 -19.27 -31.17 -22.74
N ILE A 185 -19.75 -32.01 -21.79
CA ILE A 185 -20.35 -31.55 -20.54
C ILE A 185 -19.30 -30.87 -19.68
N ARG A 186 -18.09 -31.43 -19.57
CA ARG A 186 -16.99 -30.82 -18.81
C ARG A 186 -16.63 -29.44 -19.33
N TYR A 187 -16.44 -29.30 -20.66
CA TYR A 187 -16.16 -28.01 -21.28
C TYR A 187 -17.33 -27.04 -21.14
N GLY A 188 -18.58 -27.49 -21.23
CA GLY A 188 -19.77 -26.69 -21.02
C GLY A 188 -19.80 -26.11 -19.60
N ILE A 189 -19.49 -26.89 -18.57
CA ILE A 189 -19.43 -26.42 -17.17
C ILE A 189 -18.32 -25.40 -17.01
N ILE A 190 -17.12 -25.64 -17.57
CA ILE A 190 -16.00 -24.68 -17.51
C ILE A 190 -16.39 -23.35 -18.15
N SER A 191 -16.97 -23.41 -19.37
CA SER A 191 -17.44 -22.22 -20.07
C SER A 191 -18.49 -21.46 -19.29
N LEU A 192 -19.43 -22.18 -18.66
CA LEU A 192 -20.46 -21.57 -17.83
C LEU A 192 -19.87 -20.85 -16.60
N ILE A 193 -18.88 -21.46 -15.91
CA ILE A 193 -18.19 -20.82 -14.78
C ILE A 193 -17.48 -19.56 -15.23
N ILE A 194 -16.79 -19.59 -16.39
CA ILE A 194 -16.09 -18.43 -16.95
C ILE A 194 -17.09 -17.33 -17.29
N LEU A 195 -18.21 -17.67 -17.96
CA LEU A 195 -19.25 -16.73 -18.33
C LEU A 195 -19.90 -16.06 -17.11
N ILE A 196 -20.24 -16.85 -16.07
CA ILE A 196 -20.81 -16.31 -14.82
C ILE A 196 -19.79 -15.39 -14.15
N SER A 197 -18.52 -15.78 -14.06
CA SER A 197 -17.46 -14.98 -13.43
C SER A 197 -17.23 -13.68 -14.19
N SER A 198 -17.12 -13.73 -15.51
CA SER A 198 -16.93 -12.55 -16.37
C SER A 198 -18.15 -11.63 -16.36
N GLY A 199 -19.35 -12.19 -16.48
CA GLY A 199 -20.60 -11.43 -16.41
C GLY A 199 -20.76 -10.72 -15.08
N TYR A 200 -20.42 -11.40 -13.98
CA TYR A 200 -20.43 -10.79 -12.65
C TYR A 200 -19.38 -9.66 -12.54
N ALA A 201 -18.16 -9.88 -13.02
CA ALA A 201 -17.13 -8.84 -13.04
C ALA A 201 -17.54 -7.61 -13.84
N LEU A 202 -18.19 -7.79 -14.99
CA LEU A 202 -18.68 -6.69 -15.82
C LEU A 202 -19.74 -5.81 -15.11
N THR A 203 -20.48 -6.35 -14.14
CA THR A 203 -21.44 -5.53 -13.38
C THR A 203 -20.75 -4.44 -12.53
N PHE A 204 -19.48 -4.64 -12.17
CA PHE A 204 -18.69 -3.67 -11.39
C PHE A 204 -18.07 -2.59 -12.27
N THR A 205 -17.85 -2.87 -13.56
CA THR A 205 -17.22 -1.92 -14.48
C THR A 205 -18.20 -0.94 -15.11
N LYS A 206 -19.51 -1.28 -15.16
CA LYS A 206 -20.54 -0.47 -15.82
C LYS A 206 -20.72 0.93 -15.23
N ASN A 207 -20.39 1.15 -13.97
CA ASN A 207 -20.62 2.41 -13.27
C ASN A 207 -19.30 3.13 -12.92
N ILE A 208 -18.20 2.75 -13.54
CA ILE A 208 -16.94 3.51 -13.40
C ILE A 208 -17.04 4.69 -14.38
N GLU A 209 -17.43 5.84 -13.87
CA GLU A 209 -17.22 7.10 -14.57
C GLU A 209 -15.72 7.41 -14.56
N TYR A 210 -15.09 7.22 -15.70
CA TYR A 210 -13.74 7.73 -15.90
C TYR A 210 -13.83 9.25 -16.06
N LYS A 211 -13.62 9.98 -14.98
CA LYS A 211 -13.25 11.39 -15.11
C LYS A 211 -11.78 11.38 -15.54
N VAL A 212 -11.56 11.60 -16.82
CA VAL A 212 -10.23 11.95 -17.31
C VAL A 212 -9.91 13.28 -16.63
N ALA A 213 -9.02 13.24 -15.64
CA ALA A 213 -8.42 14.47 -15.15
C ALA A 213 -7.69 15.08 -16.34
N ASP A 214 -8.14 16.24 -16.76
CA ASP A 214 -7.45 16.98 -17.80
C ASP A 214 -6.01 17.18 -17.29
N ASN A 215 -5.01 16.71 -18.04
CA ASN A 215 -3.61 16.81 -17.64
C ASN A 215 -3.20 18.29 -17.40
N ASN A 216 -3.93 19.23 -17.98
CA ASN A 216 -3.77 20.66 -17.75
C ASN A 216 -4.17 21.09 -16.33
N LEU A 217 -5.02 20.32 -15.64
CA LEU A 217 -5.43 20.62 -14.26
C LEU A 217 -4.26 20.64 -13.25
N PHE A 218 -3.12 20.02 -13.60
CA PHE A 218 -1.91 19.99 -12.77
C PHE A 218 -0.81 20.91 -13.28
N LEU A 219 -0.99 21.57 -14.43
CA LEU A 219 0.03 22.37 -15.10
C LEU A 219 -0.31 23.87 -15.19
N GLU A 220 -1.56 24.28 -14.96
CA GLU A 220 -1.94 25.68 -15.05
C GLU A 220 -1.73 26.37 -13.70
N GLU A 221 -0.86 27.39 -13.70
CA GLU A 221 -0.62 28.28 -12.55
C GLU A 221 -1.92 28.96 -12.05
N GLU A 222 -2.94 29.11 -12.89
CA GLU A 222 -4.23 29.72 -12.55
C GLU A 222 -5.09 28.91 -11.57
N ILE A 223 -4.88 27.59 -11.46
CA ILE A 223 -5.69 26.74 -10.55
C ILE A 223 -5.24 26.87 -9.11
N ILE A 224 -4.01 27.35 -8.89
CA ILE A 224 -3.43 27.54 -7.54
C ILE A 224 -3.94 28.83 -6.91
N ASP A 225 -4.44 29.76 -7.68
CA ASP A 225 -4.98 31.06 -7.20
C ASP A 225 -6.45 30.99 -6.77
N THR A 226 -7.17 29.91 -7.10
CA THR A 226 -8.48 29.67 -6.53
C THR A 226 -8.31 28.92 -5.22
N LYS A 227 -8.89 29.42 -4.14
CA LYS A 227 -9.10 28.86 -2.78
C LYS A 227 -9.50 27.36 -2.72
N TYR A 228 -9.09 26.54 -3.68
CA TYR A 228 -9.37 25.12 -3.71
C TYR A 228 -8.28 24.39 -2.93
N GLU A 229 -8.63 24.11 -1.72
CA GLU A 229 -7.99 23.27 -0.75
C GLU A 229 -7.05 22.25 -1.38
N VAL A 230 -5.74 22.42 -1.18
CA VAL A 230 -4.73 21.38 -1.42
C VAL A 230 -5.16 20.04 -0.81
N SER A 231 -6.02 20.07 0.22
CA SER A 231 -6.71 18.95 0.83
C SER A 231 -7.64 18.17 -0.12
N ARG A 232 -8.15 18.76 -1.20
CA ARG A 232 -8.98 18.04 -2.19
C ARG A 232 -8.16 17.17 -3.15
N TYR A 233 -6.90 17.50 -3.38
CA TYR A 233 -6.02 16.77 -4.30
C TYR A 233 -5.13 15.75 -3.59
N SER A 234 -4.75 16.00 -2.35
CA SER A 234 -4.23 14.97 -1.46
C SER A 234 -5.40 14.38 -0.69
N SER A 235 -5.97 13.30 -1.17
CA SER A 235 -7.21 12.72 -0.67
C SER A 235 -7.23 12.44 0.83
N PHE A 236 -6.07 12.47 1.51
CA PHE A 236 -5.98 12.20 2.94
C PHE A 236 -4.81 12.96 3.55
N LEU A 237 -5.09 13.88 4.44
CA LEU A 237 -4.12 14.58 5.30
C LEU A 237 -3.29 13.62 6.17
N GLU A 238 -3.66 12.34 6.17
CA GLU A 238 -3.01 11.28 6.98
C GLU A 238 -1.50 11.18 6.75
N TYR A 239 -1.06 11.40 5.52
CA TYR A 239 0.36 11.31 5.16
C TYR A 239 1.10 12.64 5.26
N TRP A 240 0.44 13.70 5.70
CA TRP A 240 1.06 14.99 5.89
C TRP A 240 1.84 15.05 7.20
N PRO A 241 2.93 15.85 7.26
CA PRO A 241 3.56 16.20 8.52
C PRO A 241 2.52 16.82 9.47
N GLN A 242 2.55 16.44 10.75
CA GLN A 242 1.58 16.96 11.74
C GLN A 242 1.60 18.48 11.85
N LYS A 243 2.78 19.10 11.73
CA LYS A 243 2.91 20.55 11.73
C LYS A 243 2.14 21.17 10.56
N ALA A 244 2.23 20.54 9.36
CA ALA A 244 1.50 20.99 8.18
C ALA A 244 -0.03 20.89 8.37
N VAL A 245 -0.52 19.82 8.97
CA VAL A 245 -1.95 19.66 9.25
C VAL A 245 -2.44 20.69 10.27
N ARG A 246 -1.64 21.01 11.28
CA ARG A 246 -1.99 22.05 12.26
C ARG A 246 -2.02 23.47 11.66
N ASN A 247 -1.26 23.68 10.60
CA ASN A 247 -1.12 24.95 9.91
C ASN A 247 -1.75 24.92 8.50
N ILE A 248 -2.80 24.12 8.32
CA ILE A 248 -3.43 23.89 7.03
C ILE A 248 -3.92 25.19 6.36
N ASP A 249 -4.45 26.13 7.14
CA ASP A 249 -4.92 27.42 6.63
C ASP A 249 -3.76 28.23 6.05
N TYR A 250 -2.59 28.23 6.70
CA TYR A 250 -1.39 28.86 6.19
C TYR A 250 -0.95 28.21 4.87
N ILE A 251 -0.91 26.88 4.82
CA ILE A 251 -0.49 26.13 3.62
C ILE A 251 -1.43 26.38 2.45
N ASN A 252 -2.74 26.46 2.69
CA ASN A 252 -3.74 26.72 1.67
C ASN A 252 -3.75 28.15 1.16
N THR A 253 -3.28 29.10 1.98
CA THR A 253 -3.31 30.54 1.63
C THR A 253 -1.97 31.08 1.17
N ARG A 254 -0.84 30.37 1.45
CA ARG A 254 0.48 30.79 0.99
C ARG A 254 0.60 30.63 -0.52
N ASN A 255 1.36 31.54 -1.15
CA ASN A 255 1.74 31.36 -2.54
C ASN A 255 2.69 30.16 -2.72
N GLN A 256 2.74 29.57 -3.90
CA GLN A 256 3.60 28.43 -4.22
C GLN A 256 5.04 28.84 -4.57
N LYS A 257 5.52 29.96 -4.02
CA LYS A 257 6.86 30.52 -4.24
C LYS A 257 7.76 30.30 -3.02
N VAL A 258 9.06 30.47 -3.25
CA VAL A 258 10.06 30.51 -2.17
C VAL A 258 9.83 31.78 -1.33
N LEU A 259 9.78 31.62 -0.01
CA LEU A 259 9.60 32.73 0.93
C LEU A 259 10.86 32.91 1.78
N ILE A 260 11.27 34.16 1.95
CA ILE A 260 12.32 34.54 2.90
C ILE A 260 11.62 34.70 4.27
N THR A 261 11.91 33.81 5.20
CA THR A 261 11.33 33.85 6.56
C THR A 261 12.22 34.59 7.55
N ASN A 262 13.52 34.66 7.28
CA ASN A 262 14.48 35.43 8.06
C ASN A 262 15.63 35.89 7.15
N GLY A 263 16.21 37.04 7.45
CA GLY A 263 17.33 37.60 6.67
C GLY A 263 16.86 38.52 5.54
N ASN A 264 17.74 38.77 4.60
CA ASN A 264 17.48 39.60 3.43
C ASN A 264 18.26 39.09 2.24
N ALA A 265 17.57 38.55 1.26
CA ALA A 265 18.13 38.06 0.02
C ALA A 265 17.22 38.43 -1.15
N LYS A 266 17.72 38.37 -2.38
CA LYS A 266 16.93 38.57 -3.58
C LYS A 266 16.79 37.22 -4.30
N ILE A 267 15.54 36.83 -4.55
CA ILE A 267 15.20 35.62 -5.32
C ILE A 267 14.81 36.05 -6.74
N SER A 268 15.31 35.33 -7.74
CA SER A 268 14.99 35.58 -9.15
C SER A 268 14.96 34.25 -9.92
N ASN A 269 14.41 34.29 -11.13
CA ASN A 269 14.34 33.15 -12.05
C ASN A 269 13.71 31.88 -11.44
N GLU A 270 12.73 32.07 -10.53
CA GLU A 270 12.05 30.95 -9.88
C GLU A 270 11.21 30.16 -10.88
N SER A 271 11.43 28.86 -10.94
CA SER A 271 10.73 27.91 -11.80
C SER A 271 10.46 26.62 -11.06
N LYS A 272 9.26 26.04 -11.22
CA LYS A 272 8.86 24.76 -10.63
C LYS A 272 8.31 23.86 -11.74
N VAL A 273 9.09 22.90 -12.19
CA VAL A 273 8.73 21.98 -13.29
C VAL A 273 8.98 20.54 -12.86
N ASN A 274 8.00 19.67 -13.06
CA ASN A 274 8.10 18.23 -12.75
C ASN A 274 8.56 17.91 -11.30
N GLY A 275 8.19 18.76 -10.35
CA GLY A 275 8.58 18.59 -8.95
C GLY A 275 10.00 19.05 -8.61
N VAL A 276 10.72 19.61 -9.57
CA VAL A 276 12.01 20.28 -9.36
C VAL A 276 11.76 21.79 -9.27
N LEU A 277 12.31 22.40 -8.24
CA LEU A 277 12.27 23.84 -8.03
C LEU A 277 13.67 24.42 -8.24
N ASP A 278 13.76 25.37 -9.15
CA ASP A 278 14.98 26.08 -9.51
C ASP A 278 14.81 27.56 -9.24
N PHE A 279 15.81 28.21 -8.68
CA PHE A 279 15.83 29.66 -8.50
C PHE A 279 17.25 30.17 -8.27
N ASP A 280 17.45 31.45 -8.56
CA ASP A 280 18.69 32.14 -8.25
C ASP A 280 18.54 32.95 -6.97
N ILE A 281 19.59 32.97 -6.16
CA ILE A 281 19.64 33.67 -4.89
C ILE A 281 20.84 34.63 -4.85
N ASP A 282 20.59 35.82 -4.35
CA ASP A 282 21.62 36.81 -4.01
C ASP A 282 21.49 37.12 -2.50
N ASN A 283 22.40 36.56 -1.70
CA ASN A 283 22.41 36.63 -0.23
C ASN A 283 23.75 37.22 0.25
N THR A 284 24.00 38.48 -0.08
CA THR A 284 25.31 39.10 0.15
C THR A 284 25.52 39.62 1.57
N GLN A 285 24.47 39.79 2.39
CA GLN A 285 24.58 40.60 3.60
C GLN A 285 24.39 39.87 4.93
N LYS A 286 23.59 38.81 5.01
CA LYS A 286 23.25 38.12 6.27
C LYS A 286 22.82 36.66 6.04
N ASP A 287 22.96 35.88 7.09
CA ASP A 287 22.36 34.56 7.13
C ASP A 287 20.85 34.65 6.86
N THR A 288 20.38 33.83 5.94
CA THR A 288 19.01 33.89 5.45
C THR A 288 18.37 32.52 5.59
N THR A 289 17.12 32.51 6.01
CA THR A 289 16.28 31.28 6.06
C THR A 289 15.23 31.38 4.97
N LEU A 290 15.15 30.33 4.15
CA LEU A 290 14.13 30.21 3.11
C LEU A 290 13.16 29.11 3.47
N GLU A 291 11.88 29.34 3.22
CA GLU A 291 10.81 28.36 3.24
C GLU A 291 10.44 28.00 1.80
N LEU A 292 10.49 26.72 1.48
CA LEU A 292 10.23 26.20 0.15
C LEU A 292 8.77 25.73 0.02
N PRO A 293 8.16 25.76 -1.17
CA PRO A 293 6.77 25.36 -1.39
C PRO A 293 6.60 23.81 -1.46
N TYR A 294 7.12 23.10 -0.47
CA TYR A 294 7.04 21.66 -0.34
C TYR A 294 6.76 21.25 1.10
N LEU A 295 5.84 20.30 1.29
CA LEU A 295 5.71 19.59 2.57
C LEU A 295 7.02 18.84 2.86
N TYR A 296 7.40 18.80 4.12
CA TYR A 296 8.65 18.14 4.49
C TYR A 296 8.53 16.61 4.45
N TYR A 297 9.35 16.00 3.59
CA TYR A 297 9.61 14.57 3.59
C TYR A 297 11.12 14.33 3.49
N LYS A 298 11.59 13.28 4.17
CA LYS A 298 13.00 12.92 4.06
C LYS A 298 13.31 12.42 2.65
N GLY A 299 14.27 13.06 2.00
CA GLY A 299 14.66 12.78 0.62
C GLY A 299 14.75 14.04 -0.24
N TYR A 300 14.32 15.19 0.25
CA TYR A 300 14.63 16.44 -0.43
C TYR A 300 16.13 16.71 -0.40
N VAL A 301 16.68 17.02 -1.56
CA VAL A 301 18.08 17.41 -1.79
C VAL A 301 18.09 18.82 -2.35
N VAL A 302 18.84 19.69 -1.70
CA VAL A 302 19.02 21.07 -2.11
C VAL A 302 20.46 21.24 -2.57
N SER A 303 20.63 21.44 -3.88
CA SER A 303 21.93 21.64 -4.51
C SER A 303 22.14 23.13 -4.73
N PHE A 304 23.18 23.70 -4.18
CA PHE A 304 23.61 25.07 -4.43
C PHE A 304 24.83 25.08 -5.33
N THR A 305 24.81 25.93 -6.34
CA THR A 305 25.95 26.18 -7.26
C THR A 305 26.29 27.66 -7.19
N ASP A 306 27.50 27.98 -6.74
CA ASP A 306 27.95 29.38 -6.69
C ASP A 306 28.25 29.93 -8.10
N ASN A 307 28.51 31.23 -8.20
CA ASN A 307 28.84 31.91 -9.46
C ASN A 307 30.15 31.41 -10.11
N ASN A 308 30.98 30.67 -9.35
CA ASN A 308 32.23 30.09 -9.85
C ASN A 308 32.04 28.62 -10.30
N GLY A 309 30.82 28.10 -10.20
CA GLY A 309 30.47 26.72 -10.57
C GLY A 309 30.75 25.66 -9.47
N ASN A 310 31.14 26.06 -8.26
CA ASN A 310 31.32 25.13 -7.15
C ASN A 310 29.96 24.68 -6.62
N LYS A 311 29.81 23.37 -6.42
CA LYS A 311 28.57 22.78 -5.94
C LYS A 311 28.68 22.36 -4.48
N LYS A 312 27.68 22.72 -3.69
CA LYS A 312 27.48 22.19 -2.32
C LYS A 312 26.04 21.73 -2.13
N VAL A 313 25.84 20.76 -1.22
CA VAL A 313 24.51 20.35 -0.78
C VAL A 313 24.19 21.11 0.48
N ILE A 314 23.01 21.71 0.53
CA ILE A 314 22.50 22.44 1.72
C ILE A 314 21.54 21.51 2.45
N ASP A 315 21.72 21.39 3.76
CA ASP A 315 20.81 20.61 4.60
C ASP A 315 19.45 21.27 4.69
N CYS A 316 18.41 20.47 4.46
CA CYS A 316 17.03 20.92 4.64
C CYS A 316 16.42 20.31 5.89
N TYR A 317 15.48 21.03 6.49
CA TYR A 317 14.79 20.62 7.71
C TYR A 317 13.32 20.99 7.67
N GLU A 318 12.53 20.34 8.54
CA GLU A 318 11.12 20.67 8.76
C GLU A 318 10.98 21.95 9.61
N ASN A 319 10.32 22.97 9.09
CA ASN A 319 10.00 24.17 9.88
C ASN A 319 8.73 23.98 10.73
N GLU A 320 8.32 25.03 11.43
CA GLU A 320 7.14 25.01 12.29
C GLU A 320 5.81 24.87 11.53
N MET A 321 5.81 25.17 10.23
CA MET A 321 4.66 25.02 9.34
C MET A 321 4.60 23.62 8.66
N GLY A 322 5.58 22.75 8.94
CA GLY A 322 5.67 21.42 8.31
C GLY A 322 6.18 21.46 6.87
N LEU A 323 6.84 22.56 6.48
CA LEU A 323 7.40 22.76 5.15
C LEU A 323 8.91 22.59 5.16
N VAL A 324 9.47 22.33 3.97
CA VAL A 324 10.91 22.28 3.77
C VAL A 324 11.51 23.68 3.96
N SER A 325 12.53 23.80 4.79
CA SER A 325 13.30 25.02 4.96
C SER A 325 14.80 24.77 4.88
N ILE A 326 15.51 25.78 4.46
CA ILE A 326 16.97 25.80 4.33
C ILE A 326 17.56 27.06 4.96
N LYS A 327 18.82 26.94 5.40
CA LYS A 327 19.60 28.09 5.87
C LYS A 327 20.75 28.35 4.90
N LEU A 328 20.89 29.60 4.50
CA LEU A 328 21.98 30.10 3.68
C LEU A 328 22.90 30.97 4.52
N GLU A 329 24.18 30.82 4.32
CA GLU A 329 25.19 31.64 4.96
C GLU A 329 25.32 32.99 4.24
N SER A 330 25.84 33.99 4.92
CA SER A 330 26.16 35.28 4.31
C SER A 330 27.16 35.07 3.18
N GLY A 331 26.85 35.64 2.01
CA GLY A 331 27.67 35.51 0.81
C GLY A 331 27.26 34.37 -0.13
N ASP A 332 26.31 33.53 0.25
CA ASP A 332 25.76 32.48 -0.64
C ASP A 332 24.99 33.13 -1.79
N THR A 333 25.62 33.33 -2.92
CA THR A 333 25.03 33.89 -4.13
C THR A 333 25.25 32.93 -5.29
N GLY A 334 24.16 32.51 -5.97
CA GLY A 334 24.20 31.52 -7.03
C GLY A 334 22.86 30.89 -7.32
N HIS A 335 22.90 29.69 -7.88
CA HIS A 335 21.74 28.92 -8.30
C HIS A 335 21.41 27.80 -7.30
N ILE A 336 20.12 27.62 -6.99
CA ILE A 336 19.60 26.57 -6.11
C ILE A 336 18.65 25.67 -6.90
N GLU A 337 18.93 24.37 -6.88
CA GLU A 337 18.04 23.31 -7.37
C GLU A 337 17.52 22.48 -6.18
N VAL A 338 16.22 22.32 -6.10
CA VAL A 338 15.54 21.50 -5.08
C VAL A 338 14.79 20.38 -5.72
N LYS A 339 15.10 19.14 -5.35
CA LYS A 339 14.42 17.94 -5.87
C LYS A 339 14.26 16.87 -4.80
N TYR A 340 13.30 15.98 -5.01
CA TYR A 340 13.14 14.80 -4.16
C TYR A 340 13.92 13.62 -4.74
N GLU A 341 14.79 13.01 -3.94
CA GLU A 341 15.56 11.84 -4.32
C GLU A 341 15.42 10.71 -3.30
N MET A 342 15.59 9.48 -3.78
CA MET A 342 15.73 8.33 -2.89
C MET A 342 16.95 8.53 -1.99
N THR A 343 16.77 8.32 -0.68
CA THR A 343 17.87 8.35 0.30
C THR A 343 18.92 7.28 -0.03
N LYS A 344 20.12 7.44 0.47
CA LYS A 344 21.18 6.42 0.31
C LYS A 344 20.73 5.06 0.86
N LEU A 345 20.05 5.07 2.00
CA LEU A 345 19.52 3.85 2.62
C LEU A 345 18.48 3.18 1.73
N HIS A 346 17.55 3.96 1.14
CA HIS A 346 16.57 3.44 0.20
C HIS A 346 17.24 2.79 -1.03
N LYS A 347 18.24 3.45 -1.64
CA LYS A 347 19.00 2.91 -2.79
C LYS A 347 19.69 1.58 -2.45
N ILE A 348 20.28 1.47 -1.26
CA ILE A 348 20.93 0.22 -0.78
C ILE A 348 19.88 -0.89 -0.61
N CYS A 349 18.77 -0.60 0.07
CA CYS A 349 17.71 -1.58 0.30
C CYS A 349 17.07 -2.04 -1.02
N LEU A 350 16.90 -1.14 -1.99
CA LEU A 350 16.42 -1.47 -3.33
C LEU A 350 17.37 -2.45 -4.04
N CYS A 351 18.67 -2.19 -4.00
CA CYS A 351 19.68 -3.10 -4.58
C CYS A 351 19.64 -4.48 -3.93
N ILE A 352 19.56 -4.55 -2.59
CA ILE A 352 19.45 -5.82 -1.86
C ILE A 352 18.20 -6.59 -2.29
N SER A 353 17.06 -5.92 -2.33
CA SER A 353 15.78 -6.56 -2.68
C SER A 353 15.78 -7.07 -4.11
N LEU A 354 16.22 -6.26 -5.08
CA LEU A 354 16.33 -6.67 -6.49
C LEU A 354 17.29 -7.85 -6.68
N THR A 355 18.46 -7.81 -6.01
CA THR A 355 19.44 -8.92 -6.06
C THR A 355 18.83 -10.20 -5.50
N THR A 356 18.16 -10.12 -4.35
CA THR A 356 17.52 -11.27 -3.71
C THR A 356 16.44 -11.88 -4.61
N MET A 357 15.58 -11.06 -5.19
CA MET A 357 14.53 -11.51 -6.10
C MET A 357 15.11 -12.17 -7.35
N THR A 358 16.14 -11.57 -7.96
CA THR A 358 16.83 -12.11 -9.15
C THR A 358 17.48 -13.47 -8.86
N MET A 359 18.17 -13.58 -7.73
CA MET A 359 18.79 -14.86 -7.31
C MET A 359 17.74 -15.94 -7.05
N TYR A 360 16.61 -15.57 -6.43
CA TYR A 360 15.52 -16.51 -6.17
C TYR A 360 14.85 -17.00 -7.47
N ILE A 361 14.57 -16.10 -8.40
CA ILE A 361 14.03 -16.44 -9.72
C ILE A 361 15.01 -17.36 -10.50
N GLY A 362 16.31 -17.02 -10.48
CA GLY A 362 17.36 -17.85 -11.08
C GLY A 362 17.41 -19.25 -10.48
N TYR A 363 17.32 -19.36 -9.16
CA TYR A 363 17.24 -20.66 -8.46
C TYR A 363 16.02 -21.49 -8.91
N LEU A 364 14.85 -20.86 -8.99
CA LEU A 364 13.63 -21.53 -9.46
C LEU A 364 13.77 -22.01 -10.90
N ALA A 365 14.31 -21.18 -11.79
CA ALA A 365 14.55 -21.53 -13.19
C ALA A 365 15.50 -22.72 -13.34
N LEU A 366 16.61 -22.71 -12.61
CA LEU A 366 17.58 -23.83 -12.62
C LEU A 366 16.95 -25.12 -12.12
N ASN A 367 16.15 -25.08 -11.06
CA ASN A 367 15.45 -26.27 -10.55
C ASN A 367 14.41 -26.79 -11.55
N PHE A 368 13.71 -25.90 -12.25
CA PHE A 368 12.76 -26.28 -13.28
C PHE A 368 13.45 -26.99 -14.47
N ILE A 369 14.60 -26.47 -14.92
CA ILE A 369 15.40 -27.06 -15.98
C ILE A 369 15.94 -28.45 -15.57
N LYS A 370 16.44 -28.57 -14.33
CA LYS A 370 16.92 -29.87 -13.81
C LYS A 370 15.82 -30.93 -13.77
N LYS A 371 14.61 -30.58 -13.36
CA LYS A 371 13.46 -31.51 -13.30
C LYS A 371 12.97 -31.95 -14.68
N ARG A 372 13.24 -31.19 -15.75
CA ARG A 372 12.90 -31.60 -17.13
C ARG A 372 13.93 -32.54 -17.80
N LYS A 373 15.12 -32.64 -17.21
CA LYS A 373 16.20 -33.50 -17.73
C LYS A 373 16.23 -34.89 -17.09
N ILE A 374 15.37 -35.14 -16.10
CA ILE A 374 15.09 -36.44 -15.47
C ILE A 374 13.72 -36.93 -15.97
#